data_f53c5e82a178bbb691eb2b3c46bca5e0
#
_entry.id   f53c5e82a178bbb691eb2b3c46bca5e0
#
_cell.length_a   1.000
_cell.length_b   1.000
_cell.length_c   1.000
_cell.angle_alpha   90.00
_cell.angle_beta   90.00
_cell.angle_gamma   90.00
#
_symmetry.space_group_name_H-M   'P 1'
#
loop_
_entity.id
_entity.type
_entity.pdbx_description
1 polymer ?
#
loop_
_entity_poly.entity_id
_entity_poly.type
_entity_poly.pdbx_seq_one_letter_code
_entity_poly.pdbx_strand_id
1 'polypeptide(L)' 'MKNHNLIKARKKKNLTQDQLAKMLGYKGKQSVANWENNYISPPLETAILISQLLDEDINFLFKQNVQETHTRKRVAI' A
#
# COMPACT_ATOMS: atom_id res chain seq x y z
N MET A 1 12.45 -1.70 -7.55
CA MET A 1 11.38 -1.13 -8.38
C MET A 1 10.33 -0.48 -7.49
N LYS A 2 9.87 0.68 -7.87
CA LYS A 2 8.93 1.40 -7.01
C LYS A 2 7.50 0.94 -7.24
N ASN A 3 6.68 1.15 -6.22
CA ASN A 3 5.25 0.87 -6.31
C ASN A 3 4.56 2.11 -6.88
N HIS A 4 4.52 2.19 -8.19
CA HIS A 4 3.96 3.36 -8.87
C HIS A 4 2.46 3.53 -8.64
N ASN A 5 1.74 2.43 -8.46
CA ASN A 5 0.30 2.52 -8.21
C ASN A 5 0.01 3.19 -6.87
N LEU A 6 0.79 2.84 -5.86
CA LEU A 6 0.62 3.46 -4.55
C LEU A 6 0.99 4.94 -4.59
N ILE A 7 2.10 5.26 -5.24
CA ILE A 7 2.54 6.65 -5.38
C ILE A 7 1.48 7.47 -6.11
N LYS A 8 0.99 6.93 -7.21
CA LYS A 8 0.00 7.63 -8.02
C LYS A 8 -1.30 7.85 -7.24
N ALA A 9 -1.78 6.83 -6.54
CA ALA A 9 -3.01 6.94 -5.77
C ALA A 9 -2.88 7.97 -4.65
N ARG A 10 -1.71 7.99 -3.99
CA ARG A 10 -1.47 8.97 -2.94
C ARG A 10 -1.49 10.38 -3.50
N LYS A 11 -0.78 10.59 -4.61
CA LYS A 11 -0.70 11.92 -5.21
C LYS A 11 -2.05 12.38 -5.74
N LYS A 12 -2.86 11.46 -6.22
CA LYS A 12 -4.18 11.78 -6.70
C LYS A 12 -5.04 12.38 -5.59
N LYS A 13 -4.80 11.99 -4.34
CA LYS A 13 -5.50 12.55 -3.20
C LYS A 13 -4.78 13.78 -2.63
N ASN A 14 -3.75 14.26 -3.30
CA ASN A 14 -2.98 15.42 -2.87
C ASN A 14 -2.33 15.24 -1.51
N LEU A 15 -1.89 14.03 -1.21
CA LEU A 15 -1.25 13.73 0.05
C LEU A 15 0.25 13.57 -0.12
N THR A 16 1.01 14.14 0.81
CA THR A 16 2.43 13.83 0.89
C THR A 16 2.62 12.50 1.59
N GLN A 17 3.83 11.95 1.52
CA GLN A 17 4.14 10.73 2.25
C GLN A 17 3.92 10.93 3.76
N ASP A 18 4.33 12.10 4.26
CA ASP A 18 4.19 12.40 5.68
C ASP A 18 2.72 12.49 6.08
N GLN A 19 1.91 13.14 5.27
CA GLN A 19 0.49 13.26 5.56
C GLN A 19 -0.19 11.90 5.60
N LEU A 20 0.09 11.05 4.63
CA LEU A 20 -0.49 9.71 4.63
C LEU A 20 -0.03 8.93 5.86
N ALA A 21 1.25 9.01 6.18
CA ALA A 21 1.78 8.31 7.34
C ALA A 21 1.06 8.71 8.61
N LYS A 22 0.84 10.02 8.79
CA LYS A 22 0.17 10.50 9.99
C LYS A 22 -1.29 10.09 10.04
N MET A 23 -1.96 10.05 8.91
CA MET A 23 -3.33 9.56 8.87
C MET A 23 -3.43 8.10 9.29
N LEU A 24 -2.34 7.35 9.10
CA LEU A 24 -2.29 5.94 9.48
C LEU A 24 -1.76 5.72 10.89
N GLY A 25 -1.41 6.81 11.60
CA GLY A 25 -0.93 6.69 12.96
C GLY A 25 0.57 6.54 13.11
N TYR A 26 1.32 6.74 12.05
CA TYR A 26 2.78 6.68 12.13
C TYR A 26 3.37 8.02 12.45
N LYS A 27 4.59 8.02 12.98
CA LYS A 27 5.25 9.26 13.38
C LYS A 27 5.76 10.08 12.22
N GLY A 28 6.16 9.43 11.13
CA GLY A 28 6.69 10.14 9.99
C GLY A 28 6.63 9.31 8.73
N LYS A 29 7.19 9.84 7.68
CA LYS A 29 7.01 9.32 6.33
C LYS A 29 7.79 8.05 6.00
N GLN A 30 8.67 7.60 6.89
CA GLN A 30 9.60 6.53 6.54
C GLN A 30 8.89 5.25 6.13
N SER A 31 7.82 4.88 6.84
CA SER A 31 7.08 3.66 6.50
C SER A 31 6.47 3.77 5.11
N VAL A 32 5.85 4.90 4.81
CA VAL A 32 5.23 5.08 3.50
C VAL A 32 6.30 5.04 2.42
N ALA A 33 7.44 5.68 2.66
CA ALA A 33 8.54 5.65 1.69
C ALA A 33 9.02 4.22 1.43
N ASN A 34 9.12 3.42 2.49
CA ASN A 34 9.55 2.03 2.36
C ASN A 34 8.56 1.22 1.52
N TRP A 35 7.26 1.45 1.71
CA TRP A 35 6.25 0.76 0.92
C TRP A 35 6.30 1.21 -0.54
N GLU A 36 6.49 2.49 -0.77
CA GLU A 36 6.54 3.02 -2.13
C GLU A 36 7.79 2.59 -2.87
N ASN A 37 8.86 2.30 -2.13
CA ASN A 37 10.09 1.78 -2.73
C ASN A 37 10.10 0.26 -2.82
N ASN A 38 9.04 -0.39 -2.36
CA ASN A 38 8.93 -1.85 -2.34
C ASN A 38 10.02 -2.51 -1.50
N TYR A 39 10.52 -1.79 -0.49
CA TYR A 39 11.48 -2.39 0.43
C TYR A 39 10.77 -3.36 1.37
N ILE A 40 9.59 -2.99 1.84
CA ILE A 40 8.75 -3.86 2.66
C ILE A 40 7.30 -3.58 2.31
N SER A 41 6.44 -4.52 2.67
CA SER A 41 5.00 -4.36 2.49
C SER A 41 4.36 -3.93 3.80
N PRO A 42 3.29 -3.16 3.74
CA PRO A 42 2.58 -2.83 4.97
C PRO A 42 1.88 -4.06 5.53
N PRO A 43 1.62 -4.09 6.84
CA PRO A 43 0.76 -5.13 7.40
C PRO A 43 -0.61 -5.10 6.74
N LEU A 44 -1.29 -6.23 6.75
CA LEU A 44 -2.58 -6.33 6.07
C LEU A 44 -3.57 -5.28 6.54
N GLU A 45 -3.68 -5.07 7.84
CA GLU A 45 -4.61 -4.08 8.37
C GLU A 45 -4.30 -2.69 7.84
N THR A 46 -3.01 -2.35 7.79
CA THR A 46 -2.60 -1.07 7.27
C THR A 46 -2.89 -0.95 5.78
N ALA A 47 -2.66 -2.02 5.04
CA ALA A 47 -2.94 -2.02 3.61
C ALA A 47 -4.43 -1.78 3.35
N ILE A 48 -5.29 -2.37 4.16
CA ILE A 48 -6.73 -2.16 4.04
C ILE A 48 -7.08 -0.69 4.31
N LEU A 49 -6.49 -0.11 5.35
CA LEU A 49 -6.73 1.31 5.65
C LEU A 49 -6.25 2.20 4.51
N ILE A 50 -5.09 1.89 3.95
CA ILE A 50 -4.58 2.68 2.83
C ILE A 50 -5.54 2.61 1.65
N SER A 51 -6.07 1.43 1.35
CA SER A 51 -7.01 1.30 0.24
C SER A 51 -8.26 2.13 0.47
N GLN A 52 -8.73 2.19 1.70
CA GLN A 52 -9.89 3.00 2.03
C GLN A 52 -9.58 4.49 1.96
N LEU A 53 -8.45 4.92 2.49
CA LEU A 53 -8.07 6.32 2.49
C LEU A 53 -7.81 6.83 1.07
N LEU A 54 -7.23 6.00 0.23
CA LEU A 54 -6.89 6.40 -1.12
C LEU A 54 -8.00 6.04 -2.12
N ASP A 55 -9.04 5.37 -1.65
CA ASP A 55 -10.19 5.00 -2.49
C ASP A 55 -9.74 4.19 -3.70
N GLU A 56 -8.90 3.19 -3.44
CA GLU A 56 -8.41 2.29 -4.47
C GLU A 56 -8.46 0.85 -3.99
N ASP A 57 -8.57 -0.06 -4.93
CA ASP A 57 -8.57 -1.47 -4.60
C ASP A 57 -7.22 -1.89 -4.02
N ILE A 58 -7.26 -2.69 -2.97
CA ILE A 58 -6.04 -3.12 -2.30
C ILE A 58 -5.13 -3.90 -3.26
N ASN A 59 -5.73 -4.69 -4.16
CA ASN A 59 -4.94 -5.44 -5.14
C ASN A 59 -4.27 -4.52 -6.13
N PHE A 60 -4.92 -3.42 -6.50
CA PHE A 60 -4.30 -2.43 -7.37
C PHE A 60 -3.06 -1.82 -6.70
N LEU A 61 -3.19 -1.51 -5.41
CA LEU A 61 -2.11 -0.85 -4.69
C LEU A 61 -0.95 -1.78 -4.38
N PHE A 62 -1.24 -3.04 -4.04
CA PHE A 62 -0.23 -3.94 -3.52
C PHE A 62 -0.17 -5.27 -4.26
N LYS A 63 -0.52 -5.26 -5.52
CA LYS A 63 -0.60 -6.48 -6.30
C LYS A 63 0.67 -7.32 -6.25
N GLN A 64 1.80 -6.66 -6.33
CA GLN A 64 3.05 -7.38 -6.35
C GLN A 64 3.33 -8.10 -5.05
N ASN A 65 2.79 -7.58 -3.96
CA ASN A 65 3.05 -8.13 -2.65
C ASN A 65 2.03 -9.17 -2.25
N VAL A 66 0.93 -9.24 -2.95
CA VAL A 66 -0.15 -10.15 -2.63
C VAL A 66 -0.11 -11.39 -3.49
N GLN A 67 0.48 -11.24 -4.64
CA GLN A 67 0.44 -12.26 -5.67
C GLN A 67 0.87 -13.62 -5.18
N GLU A 68 1.85 -13.66 -4.35
CA GLU A 68 2.38 -14.92 -3.89
C GLU A 68 1.46 -15.69 -3.00
N THR A 69 0.64 -14.99 -2.25
CA THR A 69 -0.19 -15.67 -1.33
C THR A 69 -1.41 -16.23 -1.98
N HIS A 70 -1.83 -15.68 -3.11
CA HIS A 70 -3.05 -16.09 -3.65
C HIS A 70 -2.95 -17.25 -4.54
N THR A 71 -1.82 -17.53 -4.94
CA THR A 71 -1.79 -18.65 -5.76
C THR A 71 -2.11 -19.86 -5.04
N ARG A 72 -2.30 -19.85 -4.18
CA ARG A 72 -2.73 -20.88 -3.59
C ARG A 72 -3.97 -21.10 -3.35
N LYS A 73 -4.29 -20.60 -3.76
CA LYS A 73 -5.21 -20.71 -3.58
C LYS A 73 -6.00 -21.18 -3.93
N ARG A 74 -5.70 -21.11 -4.44
CA ARG A 74 -6.20 -21.45 -4.83
C ARG A 74 -6.64 -22.24 -4.93
N VAL A 75 -6.33 -22.34 -4.95
CA VAL A 75 -6.53 -23.08 -5.04
C VAL A 75 -7.19 -23.79 -4.86
N ALA A 76 -7.24 -23.80 -4.94
CA ALA A 76 -7.75 -24.46 -4.88
C ALA A 76 -8.55 -25.08 -4.80
N ILE A 77 -8.76 -25.10 -5.04
CA ILE A 77 -9.48 -25.56 -5.13
C ILE A 77 -10.00 -26.09 -5.00
#